data_513966f1d3e8a22edab256916c8cfb9b
#
_entry.id   513966f1d3e8a22edab256916c8cfb9b
#
_cell.length_a   1.000
_cell.length_b   1.000
_cell.length_c   1.000
_cell.angle_alpha   90.00
_cell.angle_beta   90.00
_cell.angle_gamma   90.00
#
_symmetry.space_group_name_H-M   'P 1'
#
loop_
_entity.id
_entity.type
_entity.pdbx_description
1 polymer ?
#
loop_
_entity_poly.entity_id
_entity_poly.type
_entity_poly.pdbx_seq_one_letter_code
_entity_poly.pdbx_strand_id
1 'polypeptide(L)'
;MTDLSDEVLVDRAQQELPYNSRSYQILMQRYQPYLYRLIYASLKDADESHDVLQEVLVRVYKSLPGFKKESAFKTWLTAITINRCNTRHDKIKREARFKDLWAREAPDSYEHQFDHKDDEFGRLIEGLNYQERQILSLRFVAEMELKDIAEIAGLKLSACKMKFYRSLEKIKARQTDDS
;
A
#
# COMPACT_ATOMS: atom_id res chain seq x y z
N MET A 1 5.42 -27.24 -10.07
CA MET A 1 6.66 -26.42 -10.00
C MET A 1 6.45 -25.12 -9.21
N THR A 2 5.42 -25.02 -8.40
CA THR A 2 4.98 -23.80 -7.72
C THR A 2 5.17 -23.84 -6.20
N ASP A 3 5.95 -24.78 -5.70
CA ASP A 3 6.00 -25.07 -4.25
C ASP A 3 7.34 -24.67 -3.57
N LEU A 4 8.07 -23.74 -4.19
CA LEU A 4 9.27 -23.18 -3.55
C LEU A 4 8.84 -22.13 -2.51
N SER A 5 9.48 -22.16 -1.34
CA SER A 5 9.25 -21.10 -0.34
C SER A 5 9.71 -19.73 -0.85
N ASP A 6 9.18 -18.67 -0.27
CA ASP A 6 9.58 -17.31 -0.64
C ASP A 6 11.06 -17.05 -0.40
N GLU A 7 11.64 -17.61 0.65
CA GLU A 7 13.08 -17.50 0.94
C GLU A 7 13.93 -18.08 -0.18
N VAL A 8 13.56 -19.28 -0.67
CA VAL A 8 14.26 -19.92 -1.81
C VAL A 8 14.10 -19.10 -3.08
N LEU A 9 12.92 -18.55 -3.33
CA LEU A 9 12.69 -17.69 -4.51
C LEU A 9 13.47 -16.39 -4.42
N VAL A 10 13.56 -15.79 -3.25
CA VAL A 10 14.37 -14.58 -2.99
C VAL A 10 15.85 -14.88 -3.25
N ASP A 11 16.38 -15.99 -2.71
CA ASP A 11 17.78 -16.37 -2.89
C ASP A 11 18.13 -16.59 -4.37
N ARG A 12 17.27 -17.30 -5.08
CA ARG A 12 17.44 -17.50 -6.51
C ARG A 12 17.35 -16.20 -7.30
N ALA A 13 16.35 -15.37 -7.02
CA ALA A 13 16.19 -14.09 -7.71
C ALA A 13 17.38 -13.16 -7.47
N GLN A 14 17.97 -13.15 -6.27
CA GLN A 14 19.19 -12.36 -5.99
C GLN A 14 20.38 -12.80 -6.82
N GLN A 15 20.51 -14.11 -7.12
CA GLN A 15 21.59 -14.65 -7.95
C GLN A 15 21.30 -14.53 -9.45
N GLU A 16 20.03 -14.63 -9.84
CA GLU A 16 19.60 -14.63 -11.25
C GLU A 16 19.59 -13.21 -11.84
N LEU A 17 19.21 -12.22 -11.07
CA LEU A 17 19.07 -10.84 -11.54
C LEU A 17 20.46 -10.21 -11.83
N PRO A 18 20.58 -9.39 -12.89
CA PRO A 18 19.54 -8.98 -13.84
C PRO A 18 19.39 -9.88 -15.06
N TYR A 19 20.16 -10.98 -15.17
CA TYR A 19 20.28 -11.77 -16.40
C TYR A 19 19.13 -12.76 -16.60
N ASN A 20 18.50 -13.20 -15.51
CA ASN A 20 17.32 -14.06 -15.52
C ASN A 20 16.33 -13.57 -14.47
N SER A 21 15.08 -13.41 -14.87
CA SER A 21 14.01 -12.88 -13.99
C SER A 21 12.97 -13.94 -13.58
N ARG A 22 13.22 -15.22 -13.84
CA ARG A 22 12.20 -16.26 -13.62
C ARG A 22 11.77 -16.37 -12.17
N SER A 23 12.72 -16.49 -11.24
CA SER A 23 12.41 -16.60 -9.80
C SER A 23 11.76 -15.32 -9.28
N TYR A 24 12.20 -14.15 -9.76
CA TYR A 24 11.58 -12.85 -9.47
C TYR A 24 10.13 -12.81 -9.96
N GLN A 25 9.85 -13.25 -11.19
CA GLN A 25 8.49 -13.24 -11.73
C GLN A 25 7.54 -14.12 -10.92
N ILE A 26 7.97 -15.34 -10.54
CA ILE A 26 7.18 -16.25 -9.70
C ILE A 26 6.88 -15.58 -8.34
N LEU A 27 7.89 -14.99 -7.72
CA LEU A 27 7.77 -14.30 -6.44
C LEU A 27 6.78 -13.13 -6.54
N MET A 28 6.91 -12.28 -7.55
CA MET A 28 6.03 -11.15 -7.74
C MET A 28 4.60 -11.54 -8.09
N GLN A 29 4.38 -12.60 -8.87
CA GLN A 29 3.03 -13.11 -9.13
C GLN A 29 2.28 -13.49 -7.83
N ARG A 30 2.99 -14.04 -6.83
CA ARG A 30 2.38 -14.32 -5.50
C ARG A 30 1.97 -13.06 -4.77
N TYR A 31 2.79 -12.03 -4.86
CA TYR A 31 2.61 -10.80 -4.07
C TYR A 31 1.76 -9.73 -4.75
N GLN A 32 1.58 -9.76 -6.07
CA GLN A 32 0.80 -8.75 -6.79
C GLN A 32 -0.60 -8.50 -6.22
N PRO A 33 -1.43 -9.52 -5.91
CA PRO A 33 -2.75 -9.27 -5.34
C PRO A 33 -2.67 -8.59 -3.97
N TYR A 34 -1.72 -9.00 -3.14
CA TYR A 34 -1.46 -8.40 -1.83
C TYR A 34 -1.01 -6.93 -1.96
N LEU A 35 -0.04 -6.65 -2.85
CA LEU A 35 0.46 -5.31 -3.11
C LEU A 35 -0.64 -4.40 -3.64
N TYR A 36 -1.42 -4.88 -4.60
CA TYR A 36 -2.53 -4.11 -5.16
C TYR A 36 -3.56 -3.73 -4.10
N ARG A 37 -3.98 -4.68 -3.24
CA ARG A 37 -4.91 -4.39 -2.12
C ARG A 37 -4.36 -3.32 -1.18
N LEU A 38 -3.08 -3.40 -0.84
CA LEU A 38 -2.43 -2.45 0.06
C LEU A 38 -2.35 -1.05 -0.56
N ILE A 39 -1.98 -0.97 -1.84
CA ILE A 39 -1.89 0.28 -2.60
C ILE A 39 -3.28 0.90 -2.77
N TYR A 40 -4.25 0.10 -3.20
CA TYR A 40 -5.62 0.58 -3.43
C TYR A 40 -6.29 1.05 -2.12
N ALA A 41 -6.11 0.33 -1.03
CA ALA A 41 -6.59 0.78 0.29
C ALA A 41 -5.99 2.15 0.70
N SER A 42 -4.76 2.43 0.30
CA SER A 42 -4.11 3.71 0.57
C SER A 42 -4.61 4.83 -0.35
N LEU A 43 -4.61 4.61 -1.67
CA LEU A 43 -4.84 5.66 -2.68
C LEU A 43 -6.31 5.84 -3.05
N LYS A 44 -7.12 4.77 -2.99
CA LYS A 44 -8.54 4.75 -3.39
C LYS A 44 -8.80 5.18 -4.85
N ASP A 45 -7.82 4.98 -5.70
CA ASP A 45 -7.87 5.24 -7.13
C ASP A 45 -7.24 4.06 -7.86
N ALA A 46 -7.96 3.47 -8.81
CA ALA A 46 -7.53 2.25 -9.49
C ALA A 46 -6.39 2.52 -10.48
N ASP A 47 -6.44 3.61 -11.23
CA ASP A 47 -5.42 3.96 -12.22
C ASP A 47 -4.10 4.30 -11.52
N GLU A 48 -4.17 5.15 -10.49
CA GLU A 48 -3.03 5.46 -9.64
C GLU A 48 -2.46 4.22 -8.96
N SER A 49 -3.33 3.29 -8.55
CA SER A 49 -2.89 2.04 -7.90
C SER A 49 -2.17 1.11 -8.87
N HIS A 50 -2.61 1.01 -10.11
CA HIS A 50 -1.91 0.24 -11.13
C HIS A 50 -0.55 0.85 -11.46
N ASP A 51 -0.48 2.16 -11.61
CA ASP A 51 0.78 2.86 -11.85
C ASP A 51 1.78 2.64 -10.72
N VAL A 52 1.33 2.82 -9.46
CA VAL A 52 2.18 2.60 -8.29
C VAL A 52 2.61 1.15 -8.19
N LEU A 53 1.73 0.18 -8.49
CA LEU A 53 2.11 -1.23 -8.52
C LEU A 53 3.24 -1.50 -9.52
N GLN A 54 3.16 -0.96 -10.74
CA GLN A 54 4.22 -1.10 -11.73
C GLN A 54 5.54 -0.48 -11.24
N GLU A 55 5.48 0.72 -10.65
CA GLU A 55 6.66 1.37 -10.08
C GLU A 55 7.28 0.55 -8.94
N VAL A 56 6.45 -0.06 -8.09
CA VAL A 56 6.90 -0.96 -7.00
C VAL A 56 7.61 -2.17 -7.56
N LEU A 57 7.02 -2.85 -8.57
CA LEU A 57 7.64 -4.01 -9.21
C LEU A 57 9.02 -3.65 -9.79
N VAL A 58 9.12 -2.55 -10.52
CA VAL A 58 10.42 -2.08 -11.06
C VAL A 58 11.42 -1.76 -9.92
N ARG A 59 10.96 -1.13 -8.85
CA ARG A 59 11.82 -0.80 -7.71
C ARG A 59 12.33 -2.04 -7.01
N VAL A 60 11.45 -3.02 -6.76
CA VAL A 60 11.82 -4.31 -6.16
C VAL A 60 12.83 -5.05 -7.04
N TYR A 61 12.59 -5.13 -8.35
CA TYR A 61 13.53 -5.73 -9.30
C TYR A 61 14.96 -5.17 -9.16
N LYS A 62 15.07 -3.84 -9.09
CA LYS A 62 16.36 -3.16 -8.96
C LYS A 62 17.00 -3.31 -7.58
N SER A 63 16.20 -3.43 -6.52
CA SER A 63 16.67 -3.41 -5.13
C SER A 63 16.89 -4.80 -4.54
N LEU A 64 16.24 -5.84 -5.10
CA LEU A 64 16.27 -7.19 -4.58
C LEU A 64 17.70 -7.80 -4.50
N PRO A 65 18.61 -7.57 -5.46
CA PRO A 65 19.97 -8.06 -5.32
C PRO A 65 20.70 -7.55 -4.08
N GLY A 66 20.35 -6.37 -3.58
CA GLY A 66 20.91 -5.75 -2.37
C GLY A 66 20.12 -6.00 -1.08
N PHE A 67 19.04 -6.78 -1.12
CA PHE A 67 18.25 -7.08 0.07
C PHE A 67 19.03 -7.96 1.05
N LYS A 68 19.30 -7.41 2.25
CA LYS A 68 20.18 -8.04 3.25
C LYS A 68 19.51 -9.07 4.15
N LYS A 69 18.19 -9.29 4.03
CA LYS A 69 17.40 -10.22 4.86
C LYS A 69 17.41 -9.89 6.37
N GLU A 70 17.62 -8.63 6.71
CA GLU A 70 17.52 -8.13 8.10
C GLU A 70 16.08 -8.14 8.62
N SER A 71 15.10 -8.27 7.72
CA SER A 71 13.67 -8.46 8.00
C SER A 71 13.09 -9.53 7.08
N ALA A 72 11.87 -10.01 7.37
CA ALA A 72 11.14 -10.85 6.43
C ALA A 72 10.96 -10.14 5.08
N PHE A 73 11.02 -10.90 3.97
CA PHE A 73 10.83 -10.35 2.62
C PHE A 73 9.52 -9.56 2.49
N LYS A 74 8.41 -10.08 3.03
CA LYS A 74 7.10 -9.40 3.04
C LYS A 74 7.18 -8.03 3.72
N THR A 75 7.88 -7.92 4.84
CA THR A 75 8.06 -6.64 5.56
C THR A 75 8.84 -5.62 4.74
N TRP A 76 9.95 -6.04 4.15
CA TRP A 76 10.77 -5.21 3.28
C TRP A 76 9.99 -4.75 2.03
N LEU A 77 9.27 -5.66 1.39
CA LEU A 77 8.42 -5.37 0.24
C LEU A 77 7.30 -4.37 0.59
N THR A 78 6.67 -4.56 1.75
CA THR A 78 5.63 -3.65 2.27
C THR A 78 6.19 -2.24 2.48
N ALA A 79 7.37 -2.11 3.07
CA ALA A 79 8.01 -0.80 3.27
C ALA A 79 8.27 -0.07 1.94
N ILE A 80 8.78 -0.77 0.92
CA ILE A 80 8.95 -0.20 -0.44
C ILE A 80 7.61 0.29 -0.98
N THR A 81 6.56 -0.52 -0.84
CA THR A 81 5.23 -0.23 -1.35
C THR A 81 4.64 1.01 -0.69
N ILE A 82 4.68 1.08 0.63
CA ILE A 82 4.16 2.24 1.39
C ILE A 82 4.94 3.52 1.05
N ASN A 83 6.26 3.44 0.92
CA ASN A 83 7.05 4.60 0.50
C ASN A 83 6.66 5.12 -0.88
N ARG A 84 6.32 4.23 -1.83
CA ARG A 84 5.81 4.64 -3.15
C ARG A 84 4.41 5.25 -3.06
N CYS A 85 3.51 4.67 -2.26
CA CYS A 85 2.19 5.25 -2.00
C CYS A 85 2.31 6.67 -1.42
N ASN A 86 3.18 6.88 -0.43
CA ASN A 86 3.41 8.18 0.18
C ASN A 86 3.89 9.21 -0.86
N THR A 87 4.88 8.83 -1.68
CA THR A 87 5.39 9.70 -2.76
C THR A 87 4.29 10.07 -3.75
N ARG A 88 3.46 9.12 -4.16
CA ARG A 88 2.34 9.35 -5.09
C ARG A 88 1.27 10.22 -4.46
N HIS A 89 0.87 9.94 -3.23
CA HIS A 89 -0.11 10.74 -2.48
C HIS A 89 0.34 12.21 -2.36
N ASP A 90 1.60 12.45 -2.01
CA ASP A 90 2.15 13.81 -1.91
C ASP A 90 2.18 14.53 -3.26
N LYS A 91 2.43 13.78 -4.35
CA LYS A 91 2.35 14.33 -5.71
C LYS A 91 0.93 14.74 -6.05
N ILE A 92 -0.05 13.85 -5.87
CA ILE A 92 -1.48 14.12 -6.11
C ILE A 92 -1.94 15.35 -5.31
N LYS A 93 -1.57 15.41 -4.03
CA LYS A 93 -1.93 16.53 -3.16
C LYS A 93 -1.33 17.86 -3.63
N ARG A 94 -0.10 17.86 -4.13
CA ARG A 94 0.51 19.06 -4.73
C ARG A 94 -0.20 19.48 -6.00
N GLU A 95 -0.49 18.54 -6.90
CA GLU A 95 -1.19 18.81 -8.15
C GLU A 95 -2.60 19.35 -7.91
N ALA A 96 -3.34 18.79 -6.92
CA ALA A 96 -4.64 19.31 -6.53
C ALA A 96 -4.56 20.77 -6.02
N ARG A 97 -3.56 21.10 -5.19
CA ARG A 97 -3.35 22.49 -4.75
C ARG A 97 -3.05 23.45 -5.91
N PHE A 98 -2.26 23.02 -6.89
CA PHE A 98 -2.02 23.82 -8.09
C PHE A 98 -3.30 23.99 -8.91
N LYS A 99 -4.09 22.94 -9.10
CA LYS A 99 -5.39 23.03 -9.79
C LYS A 99 -6.34 23.99 -9.07
N ASP A 100 -6.44 23.94 -7.74
CA ASP A 100 -7.29 24.84 -6.94
C ASP A 100 -6.85 26.32 -7.07
N LEU A 101 -5.55 26.57 -7.19
CA LEU A 101 -5.02 27.91 -7.45
C LEU A 101 -5.35 28.43 -8.86
N TRP A 102 -5.50 27.54 -9.86
CA TRP A 102 -5.83 27.87 -11.24
C TRP A 102 -7.32 27.68 -11.57
N ALA A 103 -8.04 26.85 -10.78
CA ALA A 103 -9.42 26.44 -11.03
C ALA A 103 -10.47 27.37 -10.39
N ARG A 104 -10.26 28.69 -10.45
CA ARG A 104 -11.41 29.61 -10.27
C ARG A 104 -12.40 29.52 -11.44
N GLU A 105 -12.18 28.69 -12.45
CA GLU A 105 -12.98 28.61 -13.68
C GLU A 105 -13.18 27.20 -14.28
N ALA A 106 -13.22 26.10 -13.53
CA ALA A 106 -13.60 24.83 -14.13
C ALA A 106 -14.36 23.90 -13.16
N PRO A 107 -15.47 23.29 -13.61
CA PRO A 107 -16.30 22.44 -12.75
C PRO A 107 -15.81 21.00 -12.70
N ASP A 108 -16.03 20.45 -11.51
CA ASP A 108 -16.28 19.06 -11.12
C ASP A 108 -15.37 17.89 -11.53
N SER A 109 -14.83 17.38 -10.45
CA SER A 109 -14.33 16.02 -10.16
C SER A 109 -15.04 14.90 -10.91
N TYR A 110 -14.28 14.15 -11.68
CA TYR A 110 -14.65 12.80 -12.07
C TYR A 110 -14.42 11.86 -10.88
N GLU A 111 -15.48 11.47 -10.20
CA GLU A 111 -15.52 10.28 -9.41
C GLU A 111 -15.41 9.08 -10.34
N HIS A 112 -14.25 8.47 -10.42
CA HIS A 112 -14.13 7.15 -11.03
C HIS A 112 -14.69 6.11 -10.06
N GLN A 113 -15.96 5.76 -10.27
CA GLN A 113 -16.57 4.57 -9.70
C GLN A 113 -15.91 3.34 -10.32
N PHE A 114 -14.96 2.74 -9.61
CA PHE A 114 -14.52 1.40 -9.90
C PHE A 114 -15.20 0.40 -8.97
N ASP A 115 -15.82 -0.59 -9.60
CA ASP A 115 -16.65 -1.65 -9.05
C ASP A 115 -15.81 -2.68 -8.27
N HIS A 116 -15.46 -2.36 -7.02
CA HIS A 116 -14.98 -3.32 -6.03
C HIS A 116 -16.10 -3.60 -5.01
N LYS A 117 -17.28 -4.01 -5.52
CA LYS A 117 -18.46 -4.31 -4.69
C LYS A 117 -18.26 -5.39 -3.65
N ASP A 118 -17.16 -6.15 -3.72
CA ASP A 118 -16.87 -7.28 -2.85
C ASP A 118 -15.71 -7.05 -1.86
N ASP A 119 -15.11 -5.86 -1.81
CA ASP A 119 -14.07 -5.57 -0.82
C ASP A 119 -14.68 -5.00 0.46
N GLU A 120 -15.07 -5.90 1.36
CA GLU A 120 -15.60 -5.55 2.70
C GLU A 120 -14.63 -4.64 3.46
N PHE A 121 -13.32 -4.90 3.38
CA PHE A 121 -12.31 -4.07 4.00
C PHE A 121 -12.26 -2.66 3.38
N GLY A 122 -12.36 -2.55 2.06
CA GLY A 122 -12.41 -1.27 1.35
C GLY A 122 -13.57 -0.39 1.80
N ARG A 123 -14.76 -1.00 2.00
CA ARG A 123 -15.94 -0.31 2.54
C ARG A 123 -15.74 0.12 4.00
N LEU A 124 -15.11 -0.75 4.79
CA LEU A 124 -14.86 -0.48 6.21
C LEU A 124 -14.00 0.76 6.43
N ILE A 125 -12.96 0.97 5.60
CA ILE A 125 -12.02 2.09 5.69
C ILE A 125 -12.46 3.34 4.90
N GLU A 126 -13.62 3.30 4.27
CA GLU A 126 -14.19 4.45 3.58
C GLU A 126 -14.41 5.63 4.54
N GLY A 127 -14.22 6.87 4.07
CA GLY A 127 -14.33 8.07 4.92
C GLY A 127 -13.20 8.28 5.93
N LEU A 128 -12.23 7.38 6.01
CA LEU A 128 -11.00 7.62 6.77
C LEU A 128 -10.00 8.43 5.95
N ASN A 129 -9.17 9.23 6.62
CA ASN A 129 -8.09 9.94 5.93
C ASN A 129 -6.98 8.96 5.47
N TYR A 130 -6.08 9.45 4.62
CA TYR A 130 -4.99 8.66 4.04
C TYR A 130 -4.16 7.90 5.09
N GLN A 131 -3.74 8.59 6.15
CA GLN A 131 -2.89 7.99 7.19
C GLN A 131 -3.64 6.95 8.03
N GLU A 132 -4.92 7.19 8.33
CA GLU A 132 -5.79 6.25 9.03
C GLU A 132 -5.99 4.97 8.20
N ARG A 133 -6.30 5.11 6.91
CA ARG A 133 -6.41 3.96 5.99
C ARG A 133 -5.11 3.16 5.92
N GLN A 134 -3.98 3.84 5.83
CA GLN A 134 -2.67 3.19 5.74
C GLN A 134 -2.36 2.37 7.00
N ILE A 135 -2.58 2.92 8.20
CA ILE A 135 -2.36 2.21 9.46
C ILE A 135 -3.24 0.96 9.56
N LEU A 136 -4.53 1.07 9.21
CA LEU A 136 -5.44 -0.07 9.24
C LEU A 136 -5.08 -1.12 8.18
N SER A 137 -4.69 -0.71 6.99
CA SER A 137 -4.25 -1.63 5.93
C SER A 137 -2.98 -2.39 6.34
N LEU A 138 -2.02 -1.71 6.94
CA LEU A 138 -0.82 -2.36 7.46
C LEU A 138 -1.12 -3.34 8.59
N ARG A 139 -2.10 -3.01 9.46
CA ARG A 139 -2.48 -3.90 10.55
C ARG A 139 -3.26 -5.13 10.09
N PHE A 140 -4.26 -4.95 9.20
CA PHE A 140 -5.21 -5.99 8.84
C PHE A 140 -4.89 -6.72 7.52
N VAL A 141 -4.29 -6.05 6.54
CA VAL A 141 -3.91 -6.66 5.25
C VAL A 141 -2.48 -7.17 5.30
N ALA A 142 -1.56 -6.37 5.85
CA ALA A 142 -0.15 -6.78 5.99
C ALA A 142 0.12 -7.59 7.26
N GLU A 143 -0.80 -7.59 8.23
CA GLU A 143 -0.70 -8.31 9.52
C GLU A 143 0.49 -7.86 10.37
N MET A 144 0.87 -6.60 10.26
CA MET A 144 2.03 -6.04 10.96
C MET A 144 1.70 -5.61 12.39
N GLU A 145 2.71 -5.64 13.25
CA GLU A 145 2.62 -5.08 14.59
C GLU A 145 2.63 -3.54 14.57
N LEU A 146 1.92 -2.91 15.52
CA LEU A 146 1.84 -1.43 15.58
C LEU A 146 3.20 -0.75 15.72
N LYS A 147 4.19 -1.45 16.26
CA LYS A 147 5.58 -0.96 16.34
C LYS A 147 6.18 -0.80 14.95
N ASP A 148 6.06 -1.84 14.12
CA ASP A 148 6.62 -1.84 12.76
C ASP A 148 5.85 -0.88 11.85
N ILE A 149 4.53 -0.78 12.05
CA ILE A 149 3.68 0.19 11.36
C ILE A 149 4.12 1.62 11.69
N ALA A 150 4.39 1.91 12.96
CA ALA A 150 4.86 3.23 13.39
C ALA A 150 6.19 3.60 12.71
N GLU A 151 7.12 2.67 12.60
CA GLU A 151 8.40 2.85 11.91
C GLU A 151 8.19 3.16 10.43
N ILE A 152 7.41 2.34 9.72
CA ILE A 152 7.10 2.53 8.29
C ILE A 152 6.36 3.85 8.04
N ALA A 153 5.43 4.22 8.92
CA ALA A 153 4.65 5.45 8.82
C ALA A 153 5.40 6.72 9.29
N GLY A 154 6.62 6.57 9.82
CA GLY A 154 7.39 7.69 10.37
C GLY A 154 6.75 8.32 11.61
N LEU A 155 6.06 7.53 12.43
CA LEU A 155 5.34 7.96 13.61
C LEU A 155 6.00 7.42 14.90
N LYS A 156 5.80 8.15 16.01
CA LYS A 156 6.03 7.57 17.33
C LYS A 156 4.99 6.47 17.60
N LEU A 157 5.38 5.39 18.29
CA LEU A 157 4.49 4.28 18.61
C LEU A 157 3.20 4.73 19.32
N SER A 158 3.30 5.68 20.25
CA SER A 158 2.13 6.25 20.96
C SER A 158 1.15 6.95 20.00
N ALA A 159 1.67 7.72 19.04
CA ALA A 159 0.87 8.39 18.04
C ALA A 159 0.20 7.40 17.07
N CYS A 160 0.93 6.35 16.66
CA CYS A 160 0.40 5.27 15.84
C CYS A 160 -0.75 4.54 16.54
N LYS A 161 -0.54 4.13 17.80
CA LYS A 161 -1.60 3.51 18.64
C LYS A 161 -2.84 4.38 18.74
N MET A 162 -2.66 5.67 19.07
CA MET A 162 -3.77 6.62 19.20
C MET A 162 -4.56 6.74 17.89
N LYS A 163 -3.88 6.88 16.76
CA LYS A 163 -4.54 6.95 15.43
C LYS A 163 -5.27 5.65 15.11
N PHE A 164 -4.66 4.50 15.37
CA PHE A 164 -5.27 3.20 15.16
C PHE A 164 -6.58 3.05 15.93
N TYR A 165 -6.58 3.28 17.23
CA TYR A 165 -7.80 3.15 18.06
C TYR A 165 -8.88 4.16 17.69
N ARG A 166 -8.52 5.41 17.42
CA ARG A 166 -9.48 6.43 16.94
C ARG A 166 -10.10 6.06 15.60
N SER A 167 -9.34 5.45 14.71
CA SER A 167 -9.87 4.96 13.42
C SER A 167 -10.89 3.85 13.64
N LEU A 168 -10.64 2.91 14.57
CA LEU A 168 -11.60 1.86 14.94
C LEU A 168 -12.88 2.44 15.55
N GLU A 169 -12.78 3.46 16.41
CA GLU A 169 -13.93 4.16 16.97
C GLU A 169 -14.78 4.84 15.89
N LYS A 170 -14.15 5.50 14.91
CA LYS A 170 -14.86 6.10 13.77
C LYS A 170 -15.63 5.07 12.95
N ILE A 171 -15.04 3.89 12.74
CA ILE A 171 -15.68 2.78 12.02
C ILE A 171 -16.89 2.29 12.80
N LYS A 172 -16.73 2.03 14.11
CA LYS A 172 -17.84 1.57 14.98
C LYS A 172 -19.00 2.56 15.01
N ALA A 173 -18.72 3.85 15.14
CA ALA A 173 -19.75 4.89 15.18
C ALA A 173 -20.62 4.89 13.91
N ARG A 174 -19.99 4.72 12.73
CA ARG A 174 -20.73 4.65 11.45
C ARG A 174 -21.61 3.40 11.33
N GLN A 175 -21.14 2.26 11.82
CA GLN A 175 -21.94 1.01 11.79
C GLN A 175 -23.16 1.08 12.71
N THR A 176 -23.12 1.89 13.77
CA THR A 176 -24.27 2.12 14.65
C THR A 176 -25.27 3.10 14.07
N ASP A 177 -24.85 4.05 13.24
CA ASP A 177 -25.74 5.02 12.59
C ASP A 177 -26.50 4.41 11.39
N ASP A 178 -25.97 3.35 10.78
CA ASP A 178 -26.56 2.65 9.64
C ASP A 178 -27.49 1.47 10.06
N SER A 179 -27.70 1.25 11.37
CA SER A 179 -28.57 0.19 11.93
C SER A 179 -29.84 0.75 12.52
#